data_558343f9ed29c88c12ed01e9b74d9407
#
_entry.id   558343f9ed29c88c12ed01e9b74d9407
#
_cell.length_a   1.000
_cell.length_b   1.000
_cell.length_c   1.000
_cell.angle_alpha   90.00
_cell.angle_beta   90.00
_cell.angle_gamma   90.00
#
_symmetry.space_group_name_H-M   'P 1'
#
loop_
_entity.id
_entity.type
_entity.pdbx_description
1 polymer ?
#
loop_
_entity_poly.entity_id
_entity_poly.type
_entity_poly.pdbx_seq_one_letter_code
_entity_poly.pdbx_strand_id
1 'polypeptide(L)'
;MKDKENKKGAASGLYICQRIITILLIVGAFFPTFNPTRVAKMISSNVSLFTSAVSYNSLTSEFARAFRMNWVSESSFAVVMIASIILVIGIILLGVGACMSLGNLRMQKTGAQFTLGGSVAETLGLVVTVVSYMLVNSSTDPTKANKILPQIPTAFYGYAVLTAIMLITAIVVFISLPSVDKGEKYEMESKYKLFLMFLPFIALAFVFCYLPLYGWRYAFFDYKSGDTLSMSNFVGFKWFTYLFQNSATRTDMINTMRNTLIMSFLGVGTSWLPMIFAIFLCEMKNLRFRRFVQTFTTIPNFISWVLVYAVALAIFSTDGFINTFLKEIGVVAQNAQGKAWLMSSKHTWLKMWAWGTWKGVGWS
;
A
#
# COMPACT_ATOMS: atom_id res chain seq x y z
N MET A 1 -32.68 -14.13 -32.17
CA MET A 1 -31.25 -13.85 -32.04
C MET A 1 -30.98 -12.44 -31.55
N LYS A 2 -31.56 -11.39 -32.13
CA LYS A 2 -31.38 -9.98 -31.67
C LYS A 2 -31.76 -9.70 -30.22
N ASP A 3 -32.78 -10.33 -29.66
CA ASP A 3 -33.19 -10.17 -28.26
C ASP A 3 -32.17 -10.79 -27.25
N LYS A 4 -31.47 -11.86 -27.64
CA LYS A 4 -30.41 -12.45 -26.81
C LYS A 4 -29.14 -11.61 -26.83
N GLU A 5 -28.81 -10.96 -27.94
CA GLU A 5 -27.67 -10.05 -28.08
C GLU A 5 -27.87 -8.75 -27.28
N ASN A 6 -29.09 -8.17 -27.37
CA ASN A 6 -29.43 -6.97 -26.59
C ASN A 6 -29.42 -7.23 -25.07
N LYS A 7 -29.88 -8.41 -24.61
CA LYS A 7 -29.81 -8.80 -23.18
C LYS A 7 -28.37 -9.03 -22.71
N LYS A 8 -27.47 -9.54 -23.57
CA LYS A 8 -26.04 -9.67 -23.26
C LYS A 8 -25.36 -8.30 -23.13
N GLY A 9 -25.69 -7.33 -23.99
CA GLY A 9 -25.13 -5.98 -23.92
C GLY A 9 -25.56 -5.20 -22.69
N ALA A 10 -26.84 -5.28 -22.31
CA ALA A 10 -27.37 -4.64 -21.11
C ALA A 10 -26.78 -5.24 -19.82
N ALA A 11 -26.63 -6.58 -19.75
CA ALA A 11 -26.00 -7.26 -18.62
C ALA A 11 -24.52 -6.87 -18.47
N SER A 12 -23.80 -6.64 -19.58
CA SER A 12 -22.39 -6.23 -19.53
C SER A 12 -22.20 -4.87 -18.86
N GLY A 13 -23.05 -3.89 -19.14
CA GLY A 13 -23.02 -2.57 -18.51
C GLY A 13 -23.30 -2.64 -17.00
N LEU A 14 -24.29 -3.46 -16.60
CA LEU A 14 -24.63 -3.65 -15.18
C LEU A 14 -23.48 -4.31 -14.40
N TYR A 15 -22.76 -5.26 -14.98
CA TYR A 15 -21.59 -5.86 -14.35
C TYR A 15 -20.45 -4.86 -14.13
N ILE A 16 -20.22 -3.95 -15.08
CA ILE A 16 -19.22 -2.88 -14.92
C ILE A 16 -19.63 -1.99 -13.74
N CYS A 17 -20.91 -1.59 -13.69
CA CYS A 17 -21.45 -0.79 -12.59
C CYS A 17 -21.26 -1.50 -11.24
N GLN A 18 -21.60 -2.78 -11.11
CA GLN A 18 -21.43 -3.57 -9.90
C GLN A 18 -19.97 -3.65 -9.45
N ARG A 19 -19.02 -3.86 -10.38
CA ARG A 19 -17.59 -3.90 -10.07
C ARG A 19 -17.09 -2.56 -9.54
N ILE A 20 -17.49 -1.45 -10.18
CA ILE A 20 -17.11 -0.10 -9.73
C ILE A 20 -17.69 0.17 -8.34
N ILE A 21 -18.96 -0.13 -8.09
CA ILE A 21 -19.59 0.08 -6.80
C ILE A 21 -18.91 -0.79 -5.72
N THR A 22 -18.59 -2.04 -6.03
CA THR A 22 -17.85 -2.91 -5.09
C THR A 22 -16.50 -2.30 -4.69
N ILE A 23 -15.75 -1.75 -5.66
CA ILE A 23 -14.49 -1.05 -5.35
C ILE A 23 -14.73 0.17 -4.47
N LEU A 24 -15.76 0.98 -4.77
CA LEU A 24 -16.09 2.15 -3.97
C LEU A 24 -16.53 1.79 -2.55
N LEU A 25 -17.26 0.69 -2.35
CA LEU A 25 -17.64 0.19 -1.03
C LEU A 25 -16.41 -0.29 -0.25
N ILE A 26 -15.49 -1.03 -0.90
CA ILE A 26 -14.21 -1.45 -0.29
C ILE A 26 -13.41 -0.21 0.15
N VAL A 27 -13.25 0.77 -0.71
CA VAL A 27 -12.52 2.01 -0.38
C VAL A 27 -13.24 2.75 0.75
N GLY A 28 -14.57 2.86 0.70
CA GLY A 28 -15.39 3.49 1.74
C GLY A 28 -15.23 2.85 3.12
N ALA A 29 -14.91 1.55 3.18
CA ALA A 29 -14.71 0.83 4.44
C ALA A 29 -13.51 1.36 5.26
N PHE A 30 -12.54 2.01 4.64
CA PHE A 30 -11.36 2.59 5.30
C PHE A 30 -11.54 4.05 5.75
N PHE A 31 -12.59 4.72 5.29
CA PHE A 31 -12.90 6.09 5.70
C PHE A 31 -13.78 6.12 6.97
N PRO A 32 -13.81 7.23 7.72
CA PRO A 32 -14.63 7.37 8.94
C PRO A 32 -16.12 7.53 8.62
N THR A 33 -16.68 6.56 7.89
CA THR A 33 -18.07 6.53 7.44
C THR A 33 -19.04 6.06 8.52
N PHE A 34 -18.53 5.28 9.48
CA PHE A 34 -19.30 4.58 10.51
C PHE A 34 -19.00 5.08 11.94
N ASN A 35 -18.44 6.27 12.06
CA ASN A 35 -18.21 6.86 13.37
C ASN A 35 -19.52 7.49 13.91
N PRO A 36 -20.14 6.92 14.97
CA PRO A 36 -21.41 7.42 15.51
C PRO A 36 -21.26 8.66 16.38
N THR A 37 -20.03 9.19 16.55
CA THR A 37 -19.76 10.34 17.41
C THR A 37 -18.76 11.28 16.76
N ARG A 38 -18.86 12.57 17.09
CA ARG A 38 -17.81 13.57 16.82
C ARG A 38 -17.25 14.02 18.15
N VAL A 39 -16.07 13.55 18.51
CA VAL A 39 -15.46 13.95 19.77
C VAL A 39 -14.54 15.13 19.55
N ALA A 40 -14.90 16.26 20.12
CA ALA A 40 -14.06 17.45 20.12
C ALA A 40 -12.86 17.26 21.07
N LYS A 41 -11.67 17.40 20.56
CA LYS A 41 -10.38 17.62 21.25
C LYS A 41 -9.81 16.54 22.19
N MET A 42 -10.57 15.61 22.74
CA MET A 42 -10.08 14.69 23.79
C MET A 42 -10.08 13.21 23.43
N ILE A 43 -10.77 12.81 22.37
CA ILE A 43 -10.89 11.41 21.93
C ILE A 43 -10.79 11.37 20.41
N SER A 44 -9.94 10.51 19.88
CA SER A 44 -9.82 10.33 18.44
C SER A 44 -11.12 9.81 17.84
N SER A 45 -11.58 10.40 16.75
CA SER A 45 -12.91 10.18 16.18
C SER A 45 -12.89 9.42 14.84
N ASN A 46 -11.75 8.84 14.46
CA ASN A 46 -11.61 8.16 13.16
C ASN A 46 -12.00 6.69 13.24
N VAL A 47 -13.28 6.42 13.40
CA VAL A 47 -13.82 5.06 13.37
C VAL A 47 -14.26 4.73 11.96
N SER A 48 -13.48 3.91 11.27
CA SER A 48 -13.86 3.31 9.99
C SER A 48 -14.60 1.99 10.22
N LEU A 49 -15.27 1.50 9.17
CA LEU A 49 -15.88 0.17 9.18
C LEU A 49 -14.81 -0.90 9.48
N PHE A 50 -13.65 -0.78 8.88
CA PHE A 50 -12.57 -1.74 9.09
C PHE A 50 -12.05 -1.72 10.54
N THR A 51 -11.87 -0.53 11.13
CA THR A 51 -11.44 -0.37 12.52
C THR A 51 -12.46 -0.97 13.49
N SER A 52 -13.75 -0.72 13.31
CA SER A 52 -14.79 -1.24 14.21
C SER A 52 -15.00 -2.74 14.06
N ALA A 53 -14.77 -3.32 12.87
CA ALA A 53 -14.91 -4.77 12.67
C ALA A 53 -13.67 -5.55 13.14
N VAL A 54 -12.46 -5.07 12.92
CA VAL A 54 -11.21 -5.82 13.11
C VAL A 54 -10.44 -5.39 14.36
N SER A 55 -10.54 -4.14 14.77
CA SER A 55 -9.76 -3.55 15.87
C SER A 55 -10.66 -2.98 16.97
N TYR A 56 -11.67 -3.72 17.40
CA TYR A 56 -12.61 -3.29 18.44
C TYR A 56 -11.93 -2.88 19.75
N ASN A 57 -10.88 -3.60 20.15
CA ASN A 57 -10.11 -3.27 21.35
C ASN A 57 -9.41 -1.90 21.25
N SER A 58 -8.92 -1.55 20.06
CA SER A 58 -8.34 -0.22 19.81
C SER A 58 -9.42 0.87 19.86
N LEU A 59 -10.60 0.58 19.32
CA LEU A 59 -11.76 1.48 19.40
C LEU A 59 -12.16 1.73 20.86
N THR A 60 -12.34 0.69 21.66
CA THR A 60 -12.71 0.81 23.06
C THR A 60 -11.64 1.50 23.89
N SER A 61 -10.36 1.34 23.56
CA SER A 61 -9.27 2.06 24.25
C SER A 61 -9.33 3.57 23.99
N GLU A 62 -9.66 4.00 22.79
CA GLU A 62 -9.83 5.42 22.45
C GLU A 62 -11.01 6.05 23.22
N PHE A 63 -12.09 5.31 23.39
CA PHE A 63 -13.29 5.74 24.12
C PHE A 63 -13.28 5.36 25.62
N ALA A 64 -12.23 4.72 26.12
CA ALA A 64 -12.18 4.21 27.50
C ALA A 64 -12.47 5.26 28.58
N ARG A 65 -12.10 6.52 28.36
CA ARG A 65 -12.43 7.61 29.28
C ARG A 65 -13.92 7.92 29.29
N ALA A 66 -14.56 7.95 28.11
CA ALA A 66 -16.00 8.22 28.00
C ALA A 66 -16.82 7.09 28.62
N PHE A 67 -16.39 5.85 28.44
CA PHE A 67 -17.03 4.68 29.05
C PHE A 67 -16.87 4.67 30.57
N ARG A 68 -15.67 4.89 31.11
CA ARG A 68 -15.43 4.96 32.57
C ARG A 68 -16.19 6.07 33.26
N MET A 69 -16.43 7.16 32.55
CA MET A 69 -17.15 8.33 33.09
C MET A 69 -18.66 8.27 32.83
N ASN A 70 -19.15 7.15 32.28
CA ASN A 70 -20.55 6.94 31.89
C ASN A 70 -21.12 8.04 30.97
N TRP A 71 -20.28 8.63 30.11
CA TRP A 71 -20.76 9.60 29.12
C TRP A 71 -21.54 8.92 27.99
N VAL A 72 -21.20 7.69 27.68
CA VAL A 72 -21.85 6.83 26.70
C VAL A 72 -21.68 5.37 27.10
N SER A 73 -22.64 4.52 26.77
CA SER A 73 -22.57 3.08 27.09
C SER A 73 -21.64 2.33 26.13
N GLU A 74 -20.77 1.48 26.69
CA GLU A 74 -19.91 0.61 25.90
C GLU A 74 -20.71 -0.39 25.07
N SER A 75 -21.86 -0.88 25.57
CA SER A 75 -22.70 -1.83 24.85
C SER A 75 -23.24 -1.30 23.52
N SER A 76 -23.45 0.00 23.38
CA SER A 76 -23.87 0.62 22.13
C SER A 76 -22.79 0.52 21.04
N PHE A 77 -21.50 0.57 21.41
CA PHE A 77 -20.39 0.34 20.50
C PHE A 77 -20.21 -1.12 20.12
N ALA A 78 -20.58 -2.06 20.99
CA ALA A 78 -20.62 -3.48 20.61
C ALA A 78 -21.60 -3.74 19.45
N VAL A 79 -22.73 -3.04 19.40
CA VAL A 79 -23.66 -3.10 18.26
C VAL A 79 -23.05 -2.52 16.99
N VAL A 80 -22.26 -1.44 17.09
CA VAL A 80 -21.47 -0.91 15.94
C VAL A 80 -20.50 -1.96 15.41
N MET A 81 -19.83 -2.69 16.29
CA MET A 81 -18.92 -3.79 15.89
C MET A 81 -19.66 -4.89 15.14
N ILE A 82 -20.79 -5.35 15.65
CA ILE A 82 -21.61 -6.41 15.01
C ILE A 82 -22.05 -5.93 13.61
N ALA A 83 -22.57 -4.70 13.50
CA ALA A 83 -22.95 -4.11 12.22
C ALA A 83 -21.78 -4.09 11.24
N SER A 84 -20.59 -3.67 11.71
CA SER A 84 -19.39 -3.61 10.89
C SER A 84 -18.91 -4.98 10.43
N ILE A 85 -19.04 -6.02 11.23
CA ILE A 85 -18.72 -7.40 10.83
C ILE A 85 -19.66 -7.87 9.72
N ILE A 86 -20.97 -7.59 9.85
CA ILE A 86 -21.95 -7.94 8.80
C ILE A 86 -21.60 -7.24 7.49
N LEU A 87 -21.25 -5.95 7.53
CA LEU A 87 -20.83 -5.18 6.36
C LEU A 87 -19.53 -5.71 5.74
N VAL A 88 -18.54 -6.11 6.54
CA VAL A 88 -17.31 -6.73 6.01
C VAL A 88 -17.62 -8.05 5.30
N ILE A 89 -18.48 -8.87 5.85
CA ILE A 89 -18.93 -10.10 5.19
C ILE A 89 -19.64 -9.77 3.87
N GLY A 90 -20.52 -8.75 3.87
CA GLY A 90 -21.17 -8.23 2.67
C GLY A 90 -20.17 -7.83 1.58
N ILE A 91 -19.18 -7.02 1.93
CA ILE A 91 -18.10 -6.59 1.01
C ILE A 91 -17.34 -7.80 0.42
N ILE A 92 -17.01 -8.79 1.25
CA ILE A 92 -16.32 -10.01 0.78
C ILE A 92 -17.19 -10.76 -0.25
N LEU A 93 -18.47 -10.94 0.03
CA LEU A 93 -19.41 -11.60 -0.89
C LEU A 93 -19.56 -10.81 -2.20
N LEU A 94 -19.66 -9.49 -2.12
CA LEU A 94 -19.68 -8.60 -3.29
C LEU A 94 -18.40 -8.72 -4.12
N GLY A 95 -17.24 -8.78 -3.46
CA GLY A 95 -15.95 -8.97 -4.12
C GLY A 95 -15.87 -10.30 -4.87
N VAL A 96 -16.29 -11.39 -4.24
CA VAL A 96 -16.37 -12.71 -4.87
C VAL A 96 -17.32 -12.69 -6.07
N GLY A 97 -18.51 -12.11 -5.91
CA GLY A 97 -19.48 -11.97 -6.99
C GLY A 97 -18.98 -11.16 -8.16
N ALA A 98 -18.29 -10.04 -7.88
CA ALA A 98 -17.65 -9.20 -8.90
C ALA A 98 -16.56 -9.96 -9.68
N CYS A 99 -15.73 -10.73 -9.00
CA CYS A 99 -14.71 -11.58 -9.63
C CYS A 99 -15.34 -12.68 -10.51
N MET A 100 -16.37 -13.37 -10.00
CA MET A 100 -17.06 -14.42 -10.75
C MET A 100 -17.83 -13.89 -11.97
N SER A 101 -18.21 -12.62 -11.97
CA SER A 101 -18.85 -11.96 -13.13
C SER A 101 -17.96 -11.90 -14.37
N LEU A 102 -16.64 -12.15 -14.25
CA LEU A 102 -15.67 -12.21 -15.35
C LEU A 102 -15.64 -13.57 -16.06
N GLY A 103 -16.27 -14.59 -15.49
CA GLY A 103 -16.31 -15.93 -16.04
C GLY A 103 -17.41 -16.18 -17.07
N ASN A 104 -17.60 -17.46 -17.41
CA ASN A 104 -18.69 -17.92 -18.28
C ASN A 104 -20.06 -17.78 -17.59
N LEU A 105 -21.13 -18.09 -18.32
CA LEU A 105 -22.51 -17.92 -17.85
C LEU A 105 -22.79 -18.65 -16.52
N ARG A 106 -22.19 -19.83 -16.32
CA ARG A 106 -22.33 -20.58 -15.05
C ARG A 106 -21.68 -19.85 -13.89
N MET A 107 -20.46 -19.32 -14.08
CA MET A 107 -19.78 -18.48 -13.08
C MET A 107 -20.54 -17.20 -12.81
N GLN A 108 -21.04 -16.53 -13.86
CA GLN A 108 -21.84 -15.30 -13.72
C GLN A 108 -23.10 -15.53 -12.89
N LYS A 109 -23.80 -16.66 -13.10
CA LYS A 109 -24.99 -16.99 -12.30
C LYS A 109 -24.68 -17.22 -10.84
N THR A 110 -23.64 -17.98 -10.53
CA THR A 110 -23.17 -18.18 -9.16
C THR A 110 -22.66 -16.85 -8.57
N GLY A 111 -21.94 -16.07 -9.34
CA GLY A 111 -21.50 -14.73 -8.97
C GLY A 111 -22.66 -13.79 -8.63
N ALA A 112 -23.76 -13.83 -9.42
CA ALA A 112 -24.96 -13.05 -9.15
C ALA A 112 -25.65 -13.45 -7.83
N GLN A 113 -25.59 -14.74 -7.42
CA GLN A 113 -26.05 -15.17 -6.11
C GLN A 113 -25.21 -14.57 -4.98
N PHE A 114 -23.87 -14.59 -5.13
CA PHE A 114 -22.96 -13.95 -4.17
C PHE A 114 -23.16 -12.44 -4.11
N THR A 115 -23.33 -11.78 -5.25
CA THR A 115 -23.60 -10.35 -5.29
C THR A 115 -24.93 -9.99 -4.63
N LEU A 116 -25.97 -10.78 -4.86
CA LEU A 116 -27.27 -10.58 -4.22
C LEU A 116 -27.17 -10.81 -2.70
N GLY A 117 -26.56 -11.92 -2.28
CA GLY A 117 -26.34 -12.21 -0.85
C GLY A 117 -25.51 -11.13 -0.16
N GLY A 118 -24.45 -10.65 -0.82
CA GLY A 118 -23.61 -9.55 -0.34
C GLY A 118 -24.38 -8.25 -0.22
N SER A 119 -25.19 -7.87 -1.21
CA SER A 119 -25.98 -6.63 -1.17
C SER A 119 -27.09 -6.67 -0.10
N VAL A 120 -27.67 -7.86 0.17
CA VAL A 120 -28.60 -8.05 1.28
C VAL A 120 -27.86 -7.91 2.62
N ALA A 121 -26.70 -8.53 2.77
CA ALA A 121 -25.88 -8.39 3.98
C ALA A 121 -25.47 -6.93 4.23
N GLU A 122 -25.07 -6.19 3.20
CA GLU A 122 -24.79 -4.73 3.27
C GLU A 122 -26.01 -3.95 3.76
N THR A 123 -27.20 -4.22 3.20
CA THR A 123 -28.44 -3.55 3.59
C THR A 123 -28.79 -3.84 5.06
N LEU A 124 -28.67 -5.10 5.48
CA LEU A 124 -28.88 -5.50 6.88
C LEU A 124 -27.86 -4.81 7.80
N GLY A 125 -26.58 -4.80 7.42
CA GLY A 125 -25.53 -4.14 8.18
C GLY A 125 -25.79 -2.65 8.34
N LEU A 126 -26.27 -1.95 7.30
CA LEU A 126 -26.67 -0.54 7.38
C LEU A 126 -27.86 -0.33 8.33
N VAL A 127 -28.86 -1.19 8.30
CA VAL A 127 -30.01 -1.12 9.24
C VAL A 127 -29.52 -1.26 10.68
N VAL A 128 -28.68 -2.27 10.96
CA VAL A 128 -28.08 -2.46 12.31
C VAL A 128 -27.20 -1.27 12.69
N THR A 129 -26.50 -0.64 11.75
CA THR A 129 -25.71 0.57 11.98
C THR A 129 -26.61 1.74 12.39
N VAL A 130 -27.76 1.95 11.74
CA VAL A 130 -28.72 3.00 12.15
C VAL A 130 -29.25 2.72 13.58
N VAL A 131 -29.56 1.48 13.88
CA VAL A 131 -29.97 1.09 15.25
C VAL A 131 -28.84 1.40 16.25
N SER A 132 -27.60 1.10 15.91
CA SER A 132 -26.45 1.43 16.78
C SER A 132 -26.32 2.93 17.03
N TYR A 133 -26.55 3.77 16.02
CA TYR A 133 -26.54 5.23 16.19
C TYR A 133 -27.65 5.72 17.12
N MET A 134 -28.83 5.13 17.02
CA MET A 134 -29.93 5.43 17.95
C MET A 134 -29.58 5.04 19.39
N LEU A 135 -28.94 3.86 19.57
CA LEU A 135 -28.49 3.41 20.88
C LEU A 135 -27.39 4.30 21.47
N VAL A 136 -26.41 4.72 20.67
CA VAL A 136 -25.37 5.67 21.11
C VAL A 136 -26.02 7.00 21.55
N ASN A 137 -26.95 7.51 20.76
CA ASN A 137 -27.64 8.76 21.10
C ASN A 137 -28.46 8.65 22.40
N SER A 138 -29.19 7.57 22.57
CA SER A 138 -30.02 7.33 23.78
C SER A 138 -29.21 7.05 25.04
N SER A 139 -28.01 6.47 24.88
CA SER A 139 -27.10 6.17 26.00
C SER A 139 -26.17 7.31 26.36
N THR A 140 -26.15 8.41 25.58
CA THR A 140 -25.27 9.55 25.83
C THR A 140 -25.84 10.43 26.92
N ASP A 141 -25.04 10.77 27.95
CA ASP A 141 -25.40 11.70 29.00
C ASP A 141 -25.71 13.08 28.39
N PRO A 142 -26.93 13.62 28.60
CA PRO A 142 -27.33 14.94 28.06
C PRO A 142 -26.38 16.07 28.42
N THR A 143 -25.76 16.01 29.60
CA THR A 143 -24.81 17.05 30.07
C THR A 143 -23.48 17.00 29.34
N LYS A 144 -23.16 15.86 28.69
CA LYS A 144 -21.93 15.60 27.93
C LYS A 144 -22.17 15.50 26.44
N ALA A 145 -23.38 15.63 25.96
CA ALA A 145 -23.75 15.57 24.56
C ALA A 145 -22.87 16.48 23.68
N ASN A 146 -22.56 17.70 24.17
CA ASN A 146 -21.66 18.62 23.46
C ASN A 146 -20.20 18.13 23.32
N LYS A 147 -19.77 17.16 24.14
CA LYS A 147 -18.43 16.57 24.05
C LYS A 147 -18.39 15.38 23.13
N ILE A 148 -19.43 14.54 23.15
CA ILE A 148 -19.52 13.31 22.37
C ILE A 148 -20.08 13.59 20.97
N LEU A 149 -21.02 14.55 20.85
CA LEU A 149 -21.71 14.92 19.61
C LEU A 149 -22.22 13.68 18.85
N PRO A 150 -23.15 12.89 19.44
CA PRO A 150 -23.69 11.71 18.77
C PRO A 150 -24.44 12.13 17.51
N GLN A 151 -24.06 11.57 16.39
CA GLN A 151 -24.64 11.89 15.08
C GLN A 151 -24.36 10.80 14.06
N ILE A 152 -25.18 10.77 13.00
CA ILE A 152 -24.92 9.96 11.82
C ILE A 152 -23.88 10.73 10.97
N PRO A 153 -22.72 10.13 10.62
CA PRO A 153 -21.74 10.77 9.75
C PRO A 153 -22.32 11.06 8.35
N THR A 154 -21.98 12.21 7.76
CA THR A 154 -22.46 12.56 6.41
C THR A 154 -22.04 11.54 5.35
N ALA A 155 -20.85 10.96 5.47
CA ALA A 155 -20.35 9.91 4.57
C ALA A 155 -21.20 8.63 4.59
N PHE A 156 -21.94 8.37 5.68
CA PHE A 156 -22.86 7.23 5.77
C PHE A 156 -23.96 7.27 4.70
N TYR A 157 -24.51 8.45 4.43
CA TYR A 157 -25.55 8.59 3.40
C TYR A 157 -25.03 8.24 2.01
N GLY A 158 -23.80 8.64 1.69
CA GLY A 158 -23.15 8.27 0.43
C GLY A 158 -22.95 6.77 0.29
N TYR A 159 -22.49 6.12 1.37
CA TYR A 159 -22.35 4.67 1.42
C TYR A 159 -23.69 3.94 1.28
N ALA A 160 -24.75 4.43 1.93
CA ALA A 160 -26.10 3.88 1.83
C ALA A 160 -26.67 3.98 0.41
N VAL A 161 -26.44 5.09 -0.28
CA VAL A 161 -26.84 5.24 -1.69
C VAL A 161 -26.13 4.24 -2.59
N LEU A 162 -24.82 4.04 -2.42
CA LEU A 162 -24.05 3.04 -3.17
C LEU A 162 -24.60 1.62 -2.92
N THR A 163 -24.90 1.28 -1.67
CA THR A 163 -25.48 -0.01 -1.29
C THR A 163 -26.87 -0.20 -1.92
N ALA A 164 -27.71 0.83 -1.92
CA ALA A 164 -29.03 0.77 -2.57
C ALA A 164 -28.94 0.52 -4.08
N ILE A 165 -28.04 1.24 -4.77
CA ILE A 165 -27.79 1.03 -6.21
C ILE A 165 -27.25 -0.39 -6.45
N MET A 166 -26.38 -0.89 -5.54
CA MET A 166 -25.84 -2.24 -5.62
C MET A 166 -26.95 -3.29 -5.50
N LEU A 167 -27.84 -3.14 -4.54
CA LEU A 167 -28.98 -4.04 -4.35
C LEU A 167 -29.90 -4.08 -5.56
N ILE A 168 -30.27 -2.91 -6.11
CA ILE A 168 -31.11 -2.81 -7.29
C ILE A 168 -30.45 -3.51 -8.49
N THR A 169 -29.17 -3.20 -8.76
CA THR A 169 -28.45 -3.81 -9.87
C THR A 169 -28.25 -5.31 -9.68
N ALA A 170 -28.04 -5.79 -8.43
CA ALA A 170 -27.93 -7.20 -8.12
C ALA A 170 -29.23 -7.98 -8.40
N ILE A 171 -30.37 -7.41 -8.01
CA ILE A 171 -31.70 -7.99 -8.30
C ILE A 171 -31.95 -8.05 -9.81
N VAL A 172 -31.70 -6.96 -10.53
CA VAL A 172 -31.89 -6.88 -11.98
C VAL A 172 -31.03 -7.91 -12.70
N VAL A 173 -29.75 -8.03 -12.35
CA VAL A 173 -28.83 -9.01 -12.94
C VAL A 173 -29.27 -10.42 -12.62
N PHE A 174 -29.66 -10.71 -11.37
CA PHE A 174 -30.09 -12.03 -10.94
C PHE A 174 -31.32 -12.53 -11.72
N ILE A 175 -32.30 -11.65 -11.96
CA ILE A 175 -33.54 -11.98 -12.71
C ILE A 175 -33.26 -12.07 -14.21
N SER A 176 -32.35 -11.27 -14.74
CA SER A 176 -32.06 -11.20 -16.18
C SER A 176 -31.22 -12.36 -16.72
N LEU A 177 -30.53 -13.10 -15.84
CA LEU A 177 -29.65 -14.19 -16.25
C LEU A 177 -30.48 -15.43 -16.66
N PRO A 178 -30.18 -16.01 -17.84
CA PRO A 178 -30.86 -17.22 -18.30
C PRO A 178 -30.51 -18.43 -17.43
N SER A 179 -31.35 -19.48 -17.52
CA SER A 179 -31.03 -20.77 -16.91
C SER A 179 -29.79 -21.39 -17.53
N VAL A 180 -28.97 -22.02 -16.71
CA VAL A 180 -27.70 -22.65 -17.12
C VAL A 180 -27.87 -24.16 -17.09
N ASP A 181 -27.37 -24.85 -18.11
CA ASP A 181 -27.37 -26.30 -18.18
C ASP A 181 -26.46 -26.90 -17.09
N LYS A 182 -26.93 -27.97 -16.45
CA LYS A 182 -26.22 -28.62 -15.33
C LYS A 182 -24.84 -29.17 -15.70
N GLY A 183 -24.57 -29.43 -17.00
CA GLY A 183 -23.31 -29.95 -17.52
C GLY A 183 -22.23 -28.92 -17.81
N GLU A 184 -22.56 -27.63 -17.83
CA GLU A 184 -21.60 -26.57 -18.13
C GLU A 184 -20.53 -26.44 -17.04
N LYS A 185 -19.24 -26.42 -17.41
CA LYS A 185 -18.13 -26.26 -16.45
C LYS A 185 -17.90 -24.79 -16.08
N TYR A 186 -17.31 -24.57 -14.91
CA TYR A 186 -16.84 -23.21 -14.53
C TYR A 186 -15.59 -22.87 -15.33
N GLU A 187 -15.68 -21.89 -16.22
CA GLU A 187 -14.59 -21.45 -17.08
C GLU A 187 -14.43 -19.94 -17.05
N MET A 188 -13.18 -19.52 -17.05
CA MET A 188 -12.80 -18.10 -17.11
C MET A 188 -11.63 -17.96 -18.09
N GLU A 189 -11.65 -16.93 -18.92
CA GLU A 189 -10.53 -16.64 -19.83
C GLU A 189 -9.22 -16.45 -19.04
N SER A 190 -8.12 -16.92 -19.59
CA SER A 190 -6.80 -16.90 -18.93
C SER A 190 -6.35 -15.50 -18.54
N LYS A 191 -6.70 -14.47 -19.34
CA LYS A 191 -6.40 -13.07 -19.02
C LYS A 191 -7.02 -12.61 -17.70
N TYR A 192 -8.26 -13.00 -17.42
CA TYR A 192 -8.93 -12.65 -16.18
C TYR A 192 -8.43 -13.46 -14.98
N LYS A 193 -8.09 -14.73 -15.18
CA LYS A 193 -7.44 -15.55 -14.15
C LYS A 193 -6.12 -14.93 -13.71
N LEU A 194 -5.27 -14.55 -14.67
CA LEU A 194 -4.00 -13.89 -14.38
C LEU A 194 -4.19 -12.55 -13.67
N PHE A 195 -5.16 -11.74 -14.11
CA PHE A 195 -5.48 -10.48 -13.45
C PHE A 195 -5.90 -10.68 -11.99
N LEU A 196 -6.81 -11.64 -11.72
CA LEU A 196 -7.27 -11.93 -10.36
C LEU A 196 -6.14 -12.48 -9.47
N MET A 197 -5.24 -13.31 -10.03
CA MET A 197 -4.05 -13.78 -9.32
C MET A 197 -3.09 -12.62 -8.98
N PHE A 198 -3.03 -11.60 -9.83
CA PHE A 198 -2.16 -10.44 -9.64
C PHE A 198 -2.77 -9.38 -8.70
N LEU A 199 -4.09 -9.38 -8.49
CA LEU A 199 -4.81 -8.39 -7.69
C LEU A 199 -4.30 -8.25 -6.25
N PRO A 200 -3.98 -9.33 -5.50
CA PRO A 200 -3.38 -9.20 -4.17
C PRO A 200 -2.06 -8.44 -4.17
N PHE A 201 -1.22 -8.65 -5.21
CA PHE A 201 0.06 -7.93 -5.35
C PHE A 201 -0.15 -6.45 -5.64
N ILE A 202 -1.16 -6.10 -6.46
CA ILE A 202 -1.56 -4.71 -6.70
C ILE A 202 -2.00 -4.06 -5.38
N ALA A 203 -2.82 -4.75 -4.59
CA ALA A 203 -3.27 -4.26 -3.29
C ALA A 203 -2.09 -4.04 -2.32
N LEU A 204 -1.16 -4.98 -2.24
CA LEU A 204 0.06 -4.84 -1.45
C LEU A 204 0.92 -3.67 -1.93
N ALA A 205 1.14 -3.55 -3.24
CA ALA A 205 1.88 -2.43 -3.81
C ALA A 205 1.21 -1.08 -3.46
N PHE A 206 -0.13 -1.01 -3.54
CA PHE A 206 -0.87 0.18 -3.14
C PHE A 206 -0.65 0.52 -1.66
N VAL A 207 -0.82 -0.45 -0.76
CA VAL A 207 -0.64 -0.26 0.68
C VAL A 207 0.79 0.18 1.02
N PHE A 208 1.81 -0.46 0.46
CA PHE A 208 3.20 -0.19 0.83
C PHE A 208 3.85 0.96 0.06
N CYS A 209 3.42 1.24 -1.17
CA CYS A 209 4.02 2.28 -2.00
C CYS A 209 3.21 3.58 -2.01
N TYR A 210 1.88 3.50 -2.08
CA TYR A 210 1.04 4.69 -2.25
C TYR A 210 0.46 5.22 -0.93
N LEU A 211 0.05 4.34 -0.02
CA LEU A 211 -0.52 4.78 1.26
C LEU A 211 0.44 5.65 2.08
N PRO A 212 1.77 5.38 2.14
CA PRO A 212 2.72 6.26 2.82
C PRO A 212 2.79 7.67 2.23
N LEU A 213 2.49 7.85 0.93
CA LEU A 213 2.45 9.18 0.30
C LEU A 213 1.40 10.10 0.94
N TYR A 214 0.38 9.53 1.57
CA TYR A 214 -0.59 10.29 2.35
C TYR A 214 0.07 11.09 3.50
N GLY A 215 1.20 10.61 4.00
CA GLY A 215 2.03 11.32 4.97
C GLY A 215 2.62 12.64 4.44
N TRP A 216 2.75 12.82 3.13
CA TRP A 216 3.28 14.05 2.55
C TRP A 216 2.41 15.28 2.86
N ARG A 217 1.14 15.09 3.18
CA ARG A 217 0.25 16.18 3.63
C ARG A 217 0.81 16.93 4.83
N TYR A 218 1.56 16.26 5.74
CA TYR A 218 2.15 16.89 6.91
C TYR A 218 3.15 18.00 6.54
N ALA A 219 3.75 17.96 5.35
CA ALA A 219 4.64 19.00 4.85
C ALA A 219 3.97 20.37 4.67
N PHE A 220 2.64 20.42 4.61
CA PHE A 220 1.84 21.64 4.45
C PHE A 220 1.31 22.19 5.78
N PHE A 221 1.60 21.53 6.91
CA PHE A 221 1.12 21.90 8.23
C PHE A 221 2.28 22.17 9.20
N ASP A 222 2.07 23.06 10.14
CA ASP A 222 2.96 23.24 11.30
C ASP A 222 2.58 22.20 12.36
N TYR A 223 3.06 20.97 12.15
CA TYR A 223 2.69 19.79 12.91
C TYR A 223 3.75 19.47 13.96
N LYS A 224 3.29 19.31 15.22
CA LYS A 224 4.09 18.73 16.31
C LYS A 224 3.56 17.34 16.63
N SER A 225 4.43 16.46 17.10
CA SER A 225 4.04 15.11 17.49
C SER A 225 2.91 15.14 18.53
N GLY A 226 1.77 14.51 18.21
CA GLY A 226 0.56 14.51 19.04
C GLY A 226 -0.51 15.55 18.67
N ASP A 227 -0.20 16.48 17.76
CA ASP A 227 -1.20 17.44 17.27
C ASP A 227 -2.15 16.81 16.24
N THR A 228 -3.35 17.39 16.11
CA THR A 228 -4.27 17.05 15.01
C THR A 228 -4.07 18.01 13.85
N LEU A 229 -4.15 17.48 12.61
CA LEU A 229 -4.14 18.32 11.42
C LEU A 229 -5.43 19.12 11.35
N SER A 230 -5.34 20.43 11.50
CA SER A 230 -6.45 21.37 11.40
C SER A 230 -6.09 22.55 10.48
N MET A 231 -7.08 23.23 9.96
CA MET A 231 -6.84 24.43 9.13
C MET A 231 -6.12 25.54 9.89
N SER A 232 -6.19 25.56 11.23
CA SER A 232 -5.43 26.53 12.06
C SER A 232 -3.91 26.28 11.99
N ASN A 233 -3.48 25.04 11.73
CA ASN A 233 -2.08 24.66 11.64
C ASN A 233 -1.59 24.60 10.17
N PHE A 234 -2.46 24.95 9.20
CA PHE A 234 -2.10 24.94 7.79
C PHE A 234 -1.18 26.11 7.46
N VAL A 235 0.03 25.83 7.01
CA VAL A 235 1.06 26.82 6.68
C VAL A 235 1.43 26.86 5.19
N GLY A 236 0.73 26.07 4.38
CA GLY A 236 0.97 26.00 2.93
C GLY A 236 2.42 25.61 2.59
N PHE A 237 3.09 26.41 1.77
CA PHE A 237 4.44 26.13 1.30
C PHE A 237 5.56 26.70 2.21
N LYS A 238 5.28 27.11 3.43
CA LYS A 238 6.24 27.70 4.37
C LYS A 238 7.50 26.84 4.52
N TRP A 239 7.34 25.53 4.72
CA TRP A 239 8.46 24.62 4.90
C TRP A 239 9.29 24.42 3.62
N PHE A 240 8.65 24.49 2.46
CA PHE A 240 9.36 24.43 1.17
C PHE A 240 10.15 25.71 0.94
N THR A 241 9.60 26.89 1.24
CA THR A 241 10.34 28.16 1.14
C THR A 241 11.51 28.21 2.13
N TYR A 242 11.32 27.66 3.34
CA TYR A 242 12.40 27.55 4.33
C TYR A 242 13.60 26.75 3.83
N LEU A 243 13.39 25.66 3.06
CA LEU A 243 14.46 24.87 2.45
C LEU A 243 15.38 25.73 1.56
N PHE A 244 14.83 26.73 0.89
CA PHE A 244 15.59 27.61 0.00
C PHE A 244 16.17 28.86 0.71
N GLN A 245 15.52 29.33 1.75
CA GLN A 245 15.94 30.52 2.49
C GLN A 245 17.10 30.22 3.46
N ASN A 246 17.09 29.08 4.12
CA ASN A 246 18.18 28.68 5.01
C ASN A 246 19.39 28.21 4.22
N SER A 247 20.53 28.90 4.34
CA SER A 247 21.74 28.62 3.58
C SER A 247 22.31 27.22 3.84
N ALA A 248 22.29 26.74 5.09
CA ALA A 248 22.78 25.42 5.46
C ALA A 248 21.89 24.31 4.84
N THR A 249 20.58 24.40 5.03
CA THR A 249 19.62 23.43 4.47
C THR A 249 19.67 23.42 2.94
N ARG A 250 19.79 24.59 2.31
CA ARG A 250 19.94 24.71 0.85
C ARG A 250 21.20 24.00 0.35
N THR A 251 22.33 24.20 1.03
CA THR A 251 23.60 23.57 0.67
C THR A 251 23.49 22.04 0.79
N ASP A 252 22.92 21.54 1.87
CA ASP A 252 22.71 20.09 2.08
C ASP A 252 21.76 19.50 1.04
N MET A 253 20.68 20.21 0.72
CA MET A 253 19.74 19.80 -0.32
C MET A 253 20.42 19.73 -1.70
N ILE A 254 21.18 20.76 -2.10
CA ILE A 254 21.90 20.78 -3.37
C ILE A 254 22.92 19.63 -3.42
N ASN A 255 23.66 19.41 -2.34
CA ASN A 255 24.64 18.32 -2.27
C ASN A 255 23.98 16.95 -2.37
N THR A 256 22.86 16.75 -1.68
CA THR A 256 22.09 15.51 -1.74
C THR A 256 21.53 15.28 -3.13
N MET A 257 20.90 16.28 -3.74
CA MET A 257 20.38 16.18 -5.10
C MET A 257 21.48 15.88 -6.11
N ARG A 258 22.60 16.59 -6.02
CA ARG A 258 23.78 16.35 -6.88
C ARG A 258 24.28 14.92 -6.75
N ASN A 259 24.44 14.42 -5.52
CA ASN A 259 24.89 13.06 -5.28
C ASN A 259 23.90 12.02 -5.85
N THR A 260 22.61 12.23 -5.64
CA THR A 260 21.55 11.36 -6.17
C THR A 260 21.55 11.36 -7.69
N LEU A 261 21.60 12.53 -8.33
CA LEU A 261 21.60 12.65 -9.79
C LEU A 261 22.83 12.00 -10.41
N ILE A 262 24.03 12.24 -9.86
CA ILE A 262 25.27 11.66 -10.37
C ILE A 262 25.23 10.14 -10.23
N MET A 263 24.83 9.60 -9.06
CA MET A 263 24.76 8.16 -8.85
C MET A 263 23.70 7.51 -9.75
N SER A 264 22.53 8.14 -9.90
CA SER A 264 21.48 7.66 -10.81
C SER A 264 21.94 7.67 -12.27
N PHE A 265 22.61 8.75 -12.70
CA PHE A 265 23.18 8.86 -14.05
C PHE A 265 24.23 7.77 -14.32
N LEU A 266 25.14 7.55 -13.38
CA LEU A 266 26.13 6.47 -13.48
C LEU A 266 25.46 5.09 -13.53
N GLY A 267 24.45 4.83 -12.67
CA GLY A 267 23.71 3.57 -12.66
C GLY A 267 22.96 3.31 -13.97
N VAL A 268 22.17 4.28 -14.42
CA VAL A 268 21.43 4.18 -15.69
C VAL A 268 22.36 4.14 -16.89
N GLY A 269 23.38 5.02 -16.91
CA GLY A 269 24.34 5.11 -18.02
C GLY A 269 25.21 3.86 -18.19
N THR A 270 25.29 3.00 -17.17
CA THR A 270 26.07 1.76 -17.20
C THR A 270 25.21 0.50 -17.15
N SER A 271 23.89 0.65 -17.26
CA SER A 271 22.93 -0.49 -17.26
C SER A 271 23.15 -1.49 -18.41
N TRP A 272 23.86 -1.12 -19.44
CA TRP A 272 24.27 -1.99 -20.54
C TRP A 272 25.41 -2.97 -20.18
N LEU A 273 26.19 -2.69 -19.12
CA LEU A 273 27.31 -3.56 -18.71
C LEU A 273 26.89 -5.00 -18.40
N PRO A 274 25.85 -5.26 -17.58
CA PRO A 274 25.34 -6.61 -17.38
C PRO A 274 24.91 -7.30 -18.68
N MET A 275 24.30 -6.54 -19.59
CA MET A 275 23.86 -7.08 -20.89
C MET A 275 25.06 -7.54 -21.73
N ILE A 276 26.10 -6.71 -21.85
CA ILE A 276 27.36 -7.12 -22.54
C ILE A 276 27.97 -8.34 -21.85
N PHE A 277 28.02 -8.33 -20.51
CA PHE A 277 28.54 -9.46 -19.76
C PHE A 277 27.76 -10.74 -20.03
N ALA A 278 26.44 -10.68 -20.10
CA ALA A 278 25.59 -11.82 -20.45
C ALA A 278 25.86 -12.33 -21.88
N ILE A 279 26.04 -11.41 -22.84
CA ILE A 279 26.40 -11.78 -24.23
C ILE A 279 27.74 -12.51 -24.24
N PHE A 280 28.78 -11.97 -23.57
CA PHE A 280 30.07 -12.65 -23.48
C PHE A 280 29.94 -14.06 -22.85
N LEU A 281 29.14 -14.21 -21.81
CA LEU A 281 28.88 -15.50 -21.20
C LEU A 281 28.20 -16.48 -22.19
N CYS A 282 27.27 -16.00 -23.02
CA CYS A 282 26.60 -16.84 -24.02
C CYS A 282 27.55 -17.29 -25.14
N GLU A 283 28.48 -16.44 -25.56
CA GLU A 283 29.48 -16.73 -26.61
C GLU A 283 30.59 -17.68 -26.16
N MET A 284 30.76 -17.91 -24.87
CA MET A 284 31.79 -18.84 -24.34
C MET A 284 31.52 -20.28 -24.76
N LYS A 285 32.38 -20.86 -25.59
CA LYS A 285 32.29 -22.27 -26.05
C LYS A 285 32.54 -23.28 -24.95
N ASN A 286 33.42 -22.97 -23.99
CA ASN A 286 33.73 -23.87 -22.87
C ASN A 286 32.69 -23.72 -21.74
N LEU A 287 31.80 -24.70 -21.65
CA LEU A 287 30.74 -24.73 -20.63
C LEU A 287 31.25 -24.75 -19.16
N ARG A 288 32.41 -25.40 -18.91
CA ARG A 288 32.98 -25.44 -17.54
C ARG A 288 33.50 -24.09 -17.15
N PHE A 289 34.21 -23.40 -18.04
CA PHE A 289 34.71 -22.06 -17.78
C PHE A 289 33.58 -21.05 -17.68
N ARG A 290 32.54 -21.13 -18.52
CA ARG A 290 31.35 -20.30 -18.43
C ARG A 290 30.69 -20.41 -17.06
N ARG A 291 30.46 -21.63 -16.55
CA ARG A 291 29.88 -21.85 -15.22
C ARG A 291 30.77 -21.33 -14.11
N PHE A 292 32.08 -21.51 -14.21
CA PHE A 292 33.03 -20.95 -13.25
C PHE A 292 32.92 -19.43 -13.18
N VAL A 293 33.01 -18.73 -14.31
CA VAL A 293 32.89 -17.27 -14.38
C VAL A 293 31.54 -16.81 -13.82
N GLN A 294 30.45 -17.45 -14.25
CA GLN A 294 29.11 -17.11 -13.78
C GLN A 294 28.99 -17.27 -12.25
N THR A 295 29.48 -18.38 -11.68
CA THR A 295 29.46 -18.60 -10.23
C THR A 295 30.26 -17.52 -9.50
N PHE A 296 31.48 -17.26 -9.96
CA PHE A 296 32.36 -16.27 -9.31
C PHE A 296 31.81 -14.84 -9.34
N THR A 297 31.16 -14.46 -10.44
CA THR A 297 30.58 -13.11 -10.58
C THR A 297 29.23 -12.98 -9.87
N THR A 298 28.52 -14.09 -9.61
CA THR A 298 27.26 -14.07 -8.88
C THR A 298 27.46 -14.09 -7.35
N ILE A 299 28.55 -14.68 -6.84
CA ILE A 299 28.86 -14.75 -5.41
C ILE A 299 28.78 -13.40 -4.69
N PRO A 300 29.36 -12.30 -5.23
CA PRO A 300 29.33 -11.00 -4.55
C PRO A 300 27.92 -10.48 -4.25
N ASN A 301 26.93 -10.85 -5.07
CA ASN A 301 25.54 -10.43 -4.84
C ASN A 301 24.94 -11.03 -3.57
N PHE A 302 25.32 -12.23 -3.19
CA PHE A 302 24.84 -12.91 -1.96
C PHE A 302 25.54 -12.44 -0.70
N ILE A 303 26.67 -11.74 -0.82
CA ILE A 303 27.41 -11.22 0.31
C ILE A 303 26.73 -9.92 0.81
N SER A 304 26.54 -9.78 2.13
CA SER A 304 26.00 -8.54 2.70
C SER A 304 26.91 -7.34 2.43
N TRP A 305 26.35 -6.13 2.32
CA TRP A 305 27.13 -4.91 2.16
C TRP A 305 28.11 -4.65 3.31
N VAL A 306 27.78 -5.09 4.52
CA VAL A 306 28.68 -4.98 5.69
C VAL A 306 29.94 -5.80 5.47
N LEU A 307 29.79 -7.02 4.97
CA LEU A 307 30.92 -7.90 4.68
C LEU A 307 31.77 -7.38 3.50
N VAL A 308 31.11 -6.88 2.45
CA VAL A 308 31.78 -6.21 1.32
C VAL A 308 32.62 -5.02 1.81
N TYR A 309 32.05 -4.22 2.72
CA TYR A 309 32.76 -3.11 3.34
C TYR A 309 33.97 -3.56 4.17
N ALA A 310 33.83 -4.60 4.97
CA ALA A 310 34.94 -5.17 5.76
C ALA A 310 36.08 -5.67 4.85
N VAL A 311 35.75 -6.36 3.75
CA VAL A 311 36.75 -6.79 2.75
C VAL A 311 37.41 -5.58 2.08
N ALA A 312 36.62 -4.56 1.72
CA ALA A 312 37.16 -3.33 1.16
C ALA A 312 38.13 -2.61 2.11
N LEU A 313 37.81 -2.54 3.40
CA LEU A 313 38.72 -2.01 4.42
C LEU A 313 40.01 -2.83 4.55
N ALA A 314 39.90 -4.15 4.59
CA ALA A 314 41.07 -5.03 4.67
C ALA A 314 42.02 -4.84 3.49
N ILE A 315 41.50 -4.50 2.30
CA ILE A 315 42.31 -4.30 1.09
C ILE A 315 42.83 -2.87 0.98
N PHE A 316 41.99 -1.87 1.19
CA PHE A 316 42.21 -0.47 0.80
C PHE A 316 42.42 0.50 1.96
N SER A 317 42.44 0.04 3.24
CA SER A 317 42.75 0.89 4.38
C SER A 317 44.22 1.33 4.40
N THR A 318 44.57 2.23 5.30
CA THR A 318 45.94 2.69 5.51
C THR A 318 46.94 1.58 5.77
N ASP A 319 46.51 0.55 6.53
CA ASP A 319 47.29 -0.62 6.85
C ASP A 319 46.81 -1.87 6.11
N GLY A 320 46.04 -1.64 5.04
CA GLY A 320 45.47 -2.70 4.22
C GLY A 320 46.45 -3.33 3.25
N PHE A 321 46.02 -4.46 2.66
CA PHE A 321 46.87 -5.29 1.81
C PHE A 321 47.59 -4.49 0.69
N ILE A 322 46.91 -3.57 0.02
CA ILE A 322 47.54 -2.77 -1.09
C ILE A 322 48.68 -1.92 -0.56
N ASN A 323 48.52 -1.20 0.53
CA ASN A 323 49.55 -0.36 1.07
C ASN A 323 50.74 -1.19 1.58
N THR A 324 50.51 -2.31 2.23
CA THR A 324 51.54 -3.25 2.70
C THR A 324 52.31 -3.81 1.50
N PHE A 325 51.61 -4.29 0.48
CA PHE A 325 52.21 -4.81 -0.72
C PHE A 325 53.08 -3.75 -1.46
N LEU A 326 52.58 -2.53 -1.61
CA LEU A 326 53.34 -1.42 -2.23
C LEU A 326 54.59 -1.04 -1.45
N LYS A 327 54.60 -1.18 -0.13
CA LYS A 327 55.79 -0.99 0.70
C LYS A 327 56.78 -2.13 0.53
N GLU A 328 56.33 -3.36 0.45
CA GLU A 328 57.19 -4.52 0.28
C GLU A 328 57.91 -4.56 -1.08
N ILE A 329 57.22 -4.17 -2.14
CA ILE A 329 57.85 -4.06 -3.47
C ILE A 329 58.69 -2.80 -3.65
N GLY A 330 58.80 -1.93 -2.63
CA GLY A 330 59.66 -0.75 -2.65
C GLY A 330 59.08 0.44 -3.44
N VAL A 331 57.85 0.41 -3.89
CA VAL A 331 57.19 1.53 -4.56
C VAL A 331 56.87 2.66 -3.60
N VAL A 332 56.61 2.34 -2.35
CA VAL A 332 56.36 3.30 -1.27
C VAL A 332 57.38 3.03 -0.14
N ALA A 333 57.98 4.12 0.42
CA ALA A 333 58.92 3.97 1.50
C ALA A 333 58.29 3.29 2.70
N GLN A 334 59.05 2.42 3.39
CA GLN A 334 58.57 1.66 4.55
C GLN A 334 57.98 2.56 5.66
N ASN A 335 58.57 3.75 5.85
CA ASN A 335 58.13 4.69 6.88
C ASN A 335 57.03 5.65 6.40
N ALA A 336 56.57 5.53 5.16
CA ALA A 336 55.50 6.39 4.66
C ALA A 336 54.14 5.98 5.22
N GLN A 337 53.33 6.94 5.56
CA GLN A 337 51.95 6.68 5.99
C GLN A 337 51.17 6.10 4.81
N GLY A 338 50.42 4.99 5.08
CA GLY A 338 49.58 4.38 4.07
C GLY A 338 48.46 5.30 3.59
N LYS A 339 48.14 5.21 2.31
CA LYS A 339 47.10 6.03 1.70
C LYS A 339 45.71 5.43 1.97
N ALA A 340 44.83 6.22 2.55
CA ALA A 340 43.42 5.81 2.76
C ALA A 340 42.64 5.95 1.43
N TRP A 341 42.65 4.89 0.61
CA TRP A 341 42.05 4.92 -0.74
C TRP A 341 40.54 5.11 -0.72
N LEU A 342 39.83 4.54 0.25
CA LEU A 342 38.38 4.62 0.36
C LEU A 342 37.90 5.85 1.11
N MET A 343 38.66 6.33 2.08
CA MET A 343 38.29 7.46 2.95
C MET A 343 38.53 8.82 2.31
N SER A 344 39.23 8.88 1.18
CA SER A 344 39.42 10.18 0.48
C SER A 344 38.12 10.60 -0.18
N SER A 345 37.74 11.86 -0.01
CA SER A 345 36.56 12.48 -0.63
C SER A 345 36.64 12.60 -2.16
N LYS A 346 37.83 12.40 -2.74
CA LYS A 346 38.02 12.44 -4.19
C LYS A 346 37.40 11.22 -4.87
N HIS A 347 36.60 11.50 -5.90
CA HIS A 347 35.95 10.46 -6.75
C HIS A 347 35.08 9.44 -6.01
N THR A 348 34.41 9.83 -4.91
CA THR A 348 33.58 8.96 -4.11
C THR A 348 32.49 8.31 -4.95
N TRP A 349 31.83 9.04 -5.86
CA TRP A 349 30.80 8.49 -6.75
C TRP A 349 31.33 7.35 -7.63
N LEU A 350 32.53 7.50 -8.21
CA LEU A 350 33.14 6.45 -9.05
C LEU A 350 33.50 5.20 -8.21
N LYS A 351 34.00 5.40 -7.00
CA LYS A 351 34.29 4.29 -6.09
C LYS A 351 33.02 3.51 -5.73
N MET A 352 31.95 4.21 -5.33
CA MET A 352 30.67 3.61 -5.00
C MET A 352 30.05 2.92 -6.21
N TRP A 353 30.10 3.55 -7.37
CA TRP A 353 29.64 2.98 -8.62
C TRP A 353 30.42 1.71 -8.98
N ALA A 354 31.73 1.71 -8.90
CA ALA A 354 32.57 0.55 -9.21
C ALA A 354 32.25 -0.65 -8.29
N TRP A 355 32.08 -0.40 -6.98
CA TRP A 355 31.69 -1.42 -6.02
C TRP A 355 30.27 -1.95 -6.30
N GLY A 356 29.33 -1.08 -6.61
CA GLY A 356 27.97 -1.45 -6.96
C GLY A 356 27.91 -2.29 -8.23
N THR A 357 28.63 -1.87 -9.27
CA THR A 357 28.72 -2.60 -10.55
C THR A 357 29.37 -3.96 -10.37
N TRP A 358 30.50 -4.03 -9.66
CA TRP A 358 31.16 -5.30 -9.35
C TRP A 358 30.23 -6.28 -8.61
N LYS A 359 29.48 -5.77 -7.64
CA LYS A 359 28.56 -6.58 -6.87
C LYS A 359 27.34 -7.06 -7.69
N GLY A 360 26.86 -6.23 -8.61
CA GLY A 360 25.62 -6.45 -9.34
C GLY A 360 25.76 -7.14 -10.70
N VAL A 361 26.91 -7.02 -11.37
CA VAL A 361 27.08 -7.40 -12.78
C VAL A 361 26.77 -8.87 -13.10
N GLY A 362 26.98 -9.77 -12.15
CA GLY A 362 26.71 -11.19 -12.34
C GLY A 362 25.28 -11.62 -12.01
N TRP A 363 24.44 -10.68 -11.50
CA TRP A 363 23.07 -10.96 -11.09
C TRP A 363 22.03 -10.26 -11.97
N SER A 364 22.36 -9.16 -12.59
CA SER A 364 21.45 -8.29 -13.37
C SER A 364 21.06 -8.91 -14.69
#